data_e057ce28870192b8c3bd68a74a5cd726
#
_entry.id   e057ce28870192b8c3bd68a74a5cd726
#
_cell.length_a   1.000
_cell.length_b   1.000
_cell.length_c   1.000
_cell.angle_alpha   90.00
_cell.angle_beta   90.00
_cell.angle_gamma   90.00
#
_symmetry.space_group_name_H-M   'P 1'
#
loop_
_entity.id
_entity.type
_entity.pdbx_description
1 polymer ?
#
loop_
_entity_poly.entity_id
_entity_poly.type
_entity_poly.pdbx_seq_one_letter_code
_entity_poly.pdbx_strand_id
1 'polypeptide(L)'
;FLRQLKEKKSPIIFGKGSQIRDFIHVEDVAKANIRAMNSDVENDFFNIGSGVGTSILELSKMMIKISKLQIEPIFKPEIKGDIEFSKSSIDHAKNKLNWNPEISLNEGLKEIINKN
;
A
#
# COMPACT_ATOMS: atom_id res chain seq x y z
N PHE A 1 3.82 6.91 9.40
CA PHE A 1 5.01 7.42 8.67
C PHE A 1 4.79 8.84 8.13
N LEU A 2 3.71 9.09 7.43
CA LEU A 2 3.46 10.41 6.82
C LEU A 2 3.54 11.56 7.84
N ARG A 3 2.94 11.37 9.00
CA ARG A 3 2.98 12.37 10.08
C ARG A 3 4.40 12.66 10.55
N GLN A 4 5.20 11.61 10.80
CA GLN A 4 6.58 11.79 11.20
C GLN A 4 7.38 12.56 10.15
N LEU A 5 7.21 12.21 8.87
CA LEU A 5 7.92 12.88 7.79
C LEU A 5 7.52 14.35 7.65
N LYS A 6 6.25 14.69 7.84
CA LYS A 6 5.79 16.08 7.85
C LYS A 6 6.47 16.90 8.97
N GLU A 7 6.70 16.25 10.11
CA GLU A 7 7.39 16.87 11.26
C GLU A 7 8.92 16.74 11.12
N LYS A 8 9.43 16.26 9.99
CA LYS A 8 10.85 16.02 9.74
C LYS A 8 11.47 15.05 10.74
N LYS A 9 10.68 14.10 11.20
CA LYS A 9 11.09 13.05 12.14
C LYS A 9 11.17 11.72 11.45
N SER A 10 11.99 10.83 12.00
CA SER A 10 12.15 9.48 11.48
C SER A 10 10.88 8.66 11.64
N PRO A 11 10.48 7.90 10.60
CA PRO A 11 9.39 6.93 10.76
C PRO A 11 9.77 5.84 11.76
N ILE A 12 8.78 5.37 12.50
CA ILE A 12 8.97 4.35 13.52
C ILE A 12 8.49 3.01 12.98
N ILE A 13 9.36 2.01 13.04
CA ILE A 13 9.08 0.64 12.62
C ILE A 13 9.04 -0.25 13.85
N PHE A 14 7.96 -1.04 14.00
CA PHE A 14 7.86 -2.02 15.07
C PHE A 14 8.39 -3.37 14.56
N GLY A 15 9.40 -3.90 15.23
CA GLY A 15 10.14 -5.08 14.80
C GLY A 15 11.20 -4.73 13.75
N LYS A 16 11.46 -5.65 12.82
CA LYS A 16 12.47 -5.49 11.78
C LYS A 16 11.94 -4.82 10.51
N GLY A 17 10.63 -4.62 10.40
CA GLY A 17 10.00 -4.10 9.20
C GLY A 17 9.88 -5.12 8.07
N SER A 18 10.02 -6.40 8.37
CA SER A 18 9.92 -7.48 7.38
C SER A 18 8.49 -7.87 7.04
N GLN A 19 7.51 -7.42 7.81
CA GLN A 19 6.11 -7.71 7.52
C GLN A 19 5.70 -7.14 6.17
N ILE A 20 5.01 -7.97 5.39
CA ILE A 20 4.60 -7.65 4.02
C ILE A 20 3.14 -7.21 3.99
N ARG A 21 2.87 -6.15 3.26
CA ARG A 21 1.51 -5.62 3.05
C ARG A 21 1.30 -5.30 1.58
N ASP A 22 0.04 -5.29 1.19
CA ASP A 22 -0.37 -4.88 -0.15
C ASP A 22 -0.98 -3.47 -0.04
N PHE A 23 -0.33 -2.51 -0.67
CA PHE A 23 -0.78 -1.11 -0.68
C PHE A 23 -1.38 -0.78 -2.03
N ILE A 24 -2.62 -0.34 -2.05
CA ILE A 24 -3.34 0.02 -3.26
C ILE A 24 -3.82 1.47 -3.20
N HIS A 25 -3.80 2.15 -4.33
CA HIS A 25 -4.31 3.51 -4.44
C HIS A 25 -5.84 3.52 -4.41
N VAL A 26 -6.42 4.50 -3.72
CA VAL A 26 -7.88 4.63 -3.57
C VAL A 26 -8.61 4.75 -4.91
N GLU A 27 -7.99 5.39 -5.90
CA GLU A 27 -8.59 5.51 -7.24
C GLU A 27 -8.69 4.15 -7.94
N ASP A 28 -7.72 3.27 -7.74
CA ASP A 28 -7.79 1.92 -8.30
C ASP A 28 -8.92 1.11 -7.65
N VAL A 29 -9.14 1.30 -6.35
CA VAL A 29 -10.28 0.67 -5.65
C VAL A 29 -11.59 1.22 -6.19
N ALA A 30 -11.69 2.52 -6.39
CA ALA A 30 -12.90 3.15 -6.95
C ALA A 30 -13.21 2.63 -8.35
N LYS A 31 -12.19 2.47 -9.19
CA LYS A 31 -12.35 1.90 -10.53
C LYS A 31 -12.83 0.45 -10.49
N ALA A 32 -12.34 -0.34 -9.52
CA ALA A 32 -12.80 -1.72 -9.32
C ALA A 32 -14.30 -1.74 -8.98
N ASN A 33 -14.75 -0.85 -8.12
CA ASN A 33 -16.17 -0.73 -7.77
C ASN A 33 -17.02 -0.38 -8.99
N ILE A 34 -16.57 0.56 -9.82
CA ILE A 34 -17.27 0.94 -11.05
C ILE A 34 -17.35 -0.24 -12.02
N ARG A 35 -16.27 -0.99 -12.19
CA ARG A 35 -16.25 -2.18 -13.04
C ARG A 35 -17.22 -3.24 -12.54
N ALA A 36 -17.28 -3.46 -11.23
CA ALA A 36 -18.22 -4.40 -10.64
C ALA A 36 -19.68 -3.98 -10.89
N MET A 37 -19.98 -2.70 -10.72
CA MET A 37 -21.32 -2.15 -10.96
C MET A 37 -21.77 -2.29 -12.42
N ASN A 38 -20.85 -2.20 -13.36
CA ASN A 38 -21.11 -2.28 -14.80
C ASN A 38 -20.94 -3.69 -15.37
N SER A 39 -20.62 -4.68 -14.53
CA SER A 39 -20.45 -6.06 -14.97
C SER A 39 -21.74 -6.85 -14.89
N ASP A 40 -21.77 -8.00 -15.59
CA ASP A 40 -22.87 -8.97 -15.53
C ASP A 40 -22.70 -9.98 -14.38
N VAL A 41 -21.68 -9.79 -13.56
CA VAL A 41 -21.39 -10.70 -12.44
C VAL A 41 -22.39 -10.47 -11.32
N GLU A 42 -22.99 -11.57 -10.82
CA GLU A 42 -23.94 -11.54 -9.71
C GLU A 42 -23.43 -12.42 -8.56
N ASN A 43 -23.68 -11.99 -7.32
CA ASN A 43 -23.41 -12.75 -6.10
C ASN A 43 -21.97 -13.27 -6.01
N ASP A 44 -20.99 -12.39 -6.24
CA ASP A 44 -19.57 -12.75 -6.22
C ASP A 44 -18.77 -11.84 -5.30
N PHE A 45 -17.56 -12.28 -4.94
CA PHE A 45 -16.62 -11.55 -4.11
C PHE A 45 -15.32 -11.34 -4.87
N PHE A 46 -14.71 -10.18 -4.68
CA PHE A 46 -13.44 -9.86 -5.32
C PHE A 46 -12.46 -9.31 -4.29
N ASN A 47 -11.26 -9.88 -4.26
CA ASN A 47 -10.16 -9.29 -3.54
C ASN A 47 -9.56 -8.19 -4.40
N ILE A 48 -9.51 -6.99 -3.85
CA ILE A 48 -8.98 -5.81 -4.53
C ILE A 48 -7.71 -5.36 -3.82
N GLY A 49 -6.62 -5.30 -4.56
CA GLY A 49 -5.32 -4.89 -4.07
C GLY A 49 -4.42 -4.59 -5.25
N SER A 50 -3.15 -4.30 -4.97
CA SER A 50 -2.16 -4.09 -6.04
C SER A 50 -1.62 -5.42 -6.58
N GLY A 51 -1.73 -6.49 -5.80
CA GLY A 51 -1.10 -7.77 -6.11
C GLY A 51 0.40 -7.77 -5.85
N VAL A 52 0.95 -6.70 -5.30
CA VAL A 52 2.37 -6.56 -5.00
C VAL A 52 2.58 -6.47 -3.49
N GLY A 53 3.44 -7.34 -2.96
CA GLY A 53 3.82 -7.30 -1.56
C GLY A 53 4.98 -6.33 -1.33
N THR A 54 4.84 -5.45 -0.34
CA THR A 54 5.88 -4.48 0.03
C THR A 54 6.13 -4.59 1.53
N SER A 55 7.39 -4.69 1.93
CA SER A 55 7.71 -4.70 3.36
C SER A 55 7.56 -3.31 3.96
N ILE A 56 7.30 -3.27 5.26
CA ILE A 56 7.20 -2.00 6.00
C ILE A 56 8.54 -1.24 5.94
N LEU A 57 9.65 -1.97 5.95
CA LEU A 57 10.98 -1.36 5.81
C LEU A 57 11.14 -0.71 4.42
N GLU A 58 10.76 -1.40 3.35
CA GLU A 58 10.79 -0.85 1.99
C GLU A 58 9.90 0.39 1.89
N LEU A 59 8.69 0.33 2.44
CA LEU A 59 7.77 1.46 2.46
C LEU A 59 8.40 2.68 3.13
N SER A 60 9.00 2.49 4.32
CA SER A 60 9.63 3.59 5.04
C SER A 60 10.78 4.22 4.24
N LYS A 61 11.61 3.39 3.61
CA LYS A 61 12.72 3.87 2.78
C LYS A 61 12.24 4.64 1.54
N MET A 62 11.19 4.15 0.88
CA MET A 62 10.59 4.85 -0.25
C MET A 62 10.07 6.22 0.16
N MET A 63 9.36 6.29 1.28
CA MET A 63 8.80 7.53 1.78
C MET A 63 9.87 8.55 2.20
N ILE A 64 10.94 8.09 2.85
CA ILE A 64 12.07 8.94 3.21
C ILE A 64 12.72 9.51 1.94
N LYS A 65 12.95 8.66 0.95
CA LYS A 65 13.55 9.08 -0.34
C LYS A 65 12.70 10.13 -1.03
N ILE A 66 11.39 9.93 -1.10
CA ILE A 66 10.46 10.88 -1.73
C ILE A 66 10.44 12.21 -0.96
N SER A 67 10.50 12.17 0.37
CA SER A 67 10.50 13.37 1.20
C SER A 67 11.80 14.17 1.13
N LYS A 68 12.85 13.57 0.57
CA LYS A 68 14.21 14.16 0.46
C LYS A 68 14.87 14.48 1.80
N LEU A 69 14.39 13.87 2.88
CA LEU A 69 15.00 13.99 4.19
C LEU A 69 16.19 13.04 4.32
N GLN A 70 17.21 13.46 5.05
CA GLN A 70 18.39 12.63 5.33
C GLN A 70 18.25 12.01 6.72
N ILE A 71 17.35 11.06 6.84
CA ILE A 71 17.03 10.38 8.10
C ILE A 71 16.91 8.87 7.86
N GLU A 72 17.01 8.12 8.95
CA GLU A 72 16.84 6.67 8.95
C GLU A 72 15.63 6.28 9.79
N PRO A 73 14.98 5.14 9.49
CA PRO A 73 13.89 4.66 10.33
C PRO A 73 14.38 4.34 11.74
N ILE A 74 13.50 4.50 12.71
CA ILE A 74 13.74 4.09 14.10
C ILE A 74 12.99 2.78 14.35
N PHE A 75 13.69 1.79 14.88
CA PHE A 75 13.11 0.48 15.18
C PHE A 75 12.73 0.40 16.65
N LYS A 76 11.52 -0.08 16.92
CA LYS A 76 11.01 -0.33 18.26
C LYS A 76 10.62 -1.80 18.40
N PRO A 77 10.41 -2.31 19.64
CA PRO A 77 10.04 -3.70 19.83
C PRO A 77 8.83 -4.13 19.02
N GLU A 78 8.86 -5.35 18.53
CA GLU A 78 7.79 -5.93 17.73
C GLU A 78 6.45 -5.91 18.47
N ILE A 79 5.37 -5.61 17.73
CA ILE A 79 4.01 -5.69 18.26
C ILE A 79 3.56 -7.15 18.20
N LYS A 80 3.21 -7.71 19.36
CA LYS A 80 2.71 -9.09 19.45
C LYS A 80 1.40 -9.24 18.67
N GLY A 81 1.35 -10.27 17.81
CA GLY A 81 0.17 -10.54 16.99
C GLY A 81 0.12 -9.82 15.67
N ASP A 82 1.15 -9.04 15.31
CA ASP A 82 1.21 -8.42 14.00
C ASP A 82 1.34 -9.48 12.90
N ILE A 83 0.63 -9.26 11.80
CA ILE A 83 0.60 -10.20 10.68
C ILE A 83 1.89 -10.06 9.87
N GLU A 84 2.62 -11.17 9.71
CA GLU A 84 3.88 -11.19 8.94
C GLU A 84 3.67 -10.96 7.44
N PHE A 85 2.61 -11.53 6.89
CA PHE A 85 2.38 -11.49 5.45
C PHE A 85 0.91 -11.26 5.14
N SER A 86 0.65 -10.25 4.31
CA SER A 86 -0.68 -9.98 3.78
C SER A 86 -0.54 -9.39 2.38
N LYS A 87 -1.00 -10.12 1.38
CA LYS A 87 -1.00 -9.70 -0.02
C LYS A 87 -2.26 -10.24 -0.70
N SER A 88 -2.91 -9.40 -1.50
CA SER A 88 -4.11 -9.80 -2.22
C SER A 88 -3.77 -10.64 -3.46
N SER A 89 -4.56 -11.70 -3.68
CA SER A 89 -4.61 -12.36 -4.97
C SER A 89 -5.73 -11.69 -5.78
N ILE A 90 -5.37 -11.01 -6.85
CA ILE A 90 -6.31 -10.19 -7.62
C ILE A 90 -6.71 -10.80 -8.96
N ASP A 91 -6.32 -12.05 -9.22
CA ASP A 91 -6.58 -12.72 -10.50
C ASP A 91 -8.07 -12.81 -10.81
N HIS A 92 -8.91 -13.11 -9.82
CA HIS A 92 -10.35 -13.20 -10.00
C HIS A 92 -10.95 -11.86 -10.46
N ALA A 93 -10.54 -10.75 -9.83
CA ALA A 93 -10.99 -9.42 -10.23
C ALA A 93 -10.50 -9.06 -11.64
N LYS A 94 -9.26 -9.38 -11.97
CA LYS A 94 -8.71 -9.15 -13.32
C LYS A 94 -9.52 -9.89 -14.37
N ASN A 95 -9.80 -11.16 -14.13
CA ASN A 95 -10.47 -12.03 -15.09
C ASN A 95 -11.97 -11.71 -15.26
N LYS A 96 -12.66 -11.45 -14.15
CA LYS A 96 -14.10 -11.25 -14.16
C LYS A 96 -14.54 -9.79 -14.40
N LEU A 97 -13.75 -8.85 -13.93
CA LEU A 97 -14.07 -7.42 -14.04
C LEU A 97 -13.26 -6.70 -15.11
N ASN A 98 -12.30 -7.37 -15.73
CA ASN A 98 -11.35 -6.76 -16.66
C ASN A 98 -10.70 -5.51 -16.02
N TRP A 99 -10.33 -5.64 -14.76
CA TRP A 99 -9.76 -4.58 -13.95
C TRP A 99 -8.30 -4.85 -13.62
N ASN A 100 -7.48 -3.83 -13.64
CA ASN A 100 -6.09 -3.88 -13.20
C ASN A 100 -5.76 -2.64 -12.37
N PRO A 101 -4.93 -2.76 -11.33
CA PRO A 101 -4.40 -1.58 -10.67
C PRO A 101 -3.46 -0.84 -11.63
N GLU A 102 -3.60 0.49 -11.70
CA GLU A 102 -2.85 1.32 -12.66
C GLU A 102 -1.84 2.23 -11.99
N ILE A 103 -2.04 2.55 -10.70
CA ILE A 103 -1.20 3.49 -9.98
C ILE A 103 -0.22 2.73 -9.09
N SER A 104 1.08 2.89 -9.34
CA SER A 104 2.10 2.24 -8.52
C SER A 104 2.17 2.83 -7.12
N LEU A 105 2.72 2.07 -6.18
CA LEU A 105 2.94 2.55 -4.81
C LEU A 105 3.81 3.82 -4.81
N ASN A 106 4.87 3.84 -5.62
CA ASN A 106 5.76 5.00 -5.70
C ASN A 106 5.03 6.25 -6.19
N GLU A 107 4.20 6.13 -7.22
CA GLU A 107 3.39 7.24 -7.73
C GLU A 107 2.40 7.75 -6.68
N GLY A 108 1.70 6.84 -6.02
CA GLY A 108 0.74 7.20 -4.96
C GLY A 108 1.41 7.87 -3.77
N LEU A 109 2.58 7.38 -3.36
CA LEU A 109 3.34 7.99 -2.27
C LEU A 109 3.84 9.39 -2.61
N LYS A 110 4.31 9.60 -3.84
CA LYS A 110 4.70 10.94 -4.31
C LYS A 110 3.54 11.91 -4.23
N GLU A 111 2.36 11.48 -4.66
CA GLU A 111 1.15 12.29 -4.60
C GLU A 111 0.83 12.71 -3.16
N ILE A 112 0.82 11.76 -2.22
CA ILE A 112 0.49 12.03 -0.82
C ILE A 112 1.55 12.92 -0.15
N ILE A 113 2.82 12.64 -0.35
CA ILE A 113 3.91 13.36 0.30
C ILE A 113 4.06 14.76 -0.26
N ASN A 114 3.96 14.94 -1.57
CA ASN A 114 4.17 16.24 -2.22
C ASN A 114 2.98 17.19 -2.08
N LYS A 115 1.77 16.67 -1.89
CA LYS A 115 0.57 17.50 -1.63
C LYS A 115 0.56 18.10 -0.23
N ASN A 116 1.33 17.56 0.66
CA ASN A 116 1.35 17.94 2.05
C ASN A 116 2.71 18.49 2.43
#